data_431ac686fab703ab0453a6260652047a
#
_entry.id   431ac686fab703ab0453a6260652047a
#
_cell.length_a   1.000
_cell.length_b   1.000
_cell.length_c   1.000
_cell.angle_alpha   90.00
_cell.angle_beta   90.00
_cell.angle_gamma   90.00
#
_symmetry.space_group_name_H-M   'P 1'
#
loop_
_entity.id
_entity.type
_entity.pdbx_description
1 polymer ?
#
loop_
_entity_poly.entity_id
_entity_poly.type
_entity_poly.pdbx_seq_one_letter_code
_entity_poly.pdbx_strand_id
1 'polypeptide(L)'
;VEIALRITDDDYFDRVHEAVFESISDALSFSGEEYLEPSSHIGTDGIDELEITEYEFISAEQVDRDNDTINYVFTFRIEADATSFDYWGRDDETKQILLGPAGAHNFEGKIQVEVIREADMYLDFEGDDGFEKATIIDGKLKETNFQPLFETDDDEYVEGAYNICPDCGCKINFENDGGNGFCVNCAPNH
;
A
#
# COMPACT_ATOMS: atom_id res chain seq x y z
N VAL A 1 44.27 14.29 19.22
CA VAL A 1 43.81 12.95 18.81
C VAL A 1 42.36 12.90 19.22
N GLU A 2 41.46 13.23 18.30
CA GLU A 2 40.04 13.01 18.50
C GLU A 2 39.81 11.51 18.54
N ILE A 3 39.39 11.01 19.69
CA ILE A 3 38.90 9.65 19.83
C ILE A 3 37.48 9.70 19.25
N ALA A 4 37.31 9.27 18.00
CA ALA A 4 36.00 9.02 17.46
C ALA A 4 35.35 7.99 18.37
N LEU A 5 34.40 8.44 19.19
CA LEU A 5 33.57 7.56 20.00
C LEU A 5 32.77 6.68 19.01
N ARG A 6 32.96 5.36 19.11
CA ARG A 6 32.11 4.41 18.39
C ARG A 6 30.70 4.69 18.84
N ILE A 7 29.83 5.11 17.89
CA ILE A 7 28.42 5.26 18.14
C ILE A 7 27.87 3.88 18.48
N THR A 8 27.07 3.78 19.53
CA THR A 8 26.35 2.55 19.86
C THR A 8 25.28 2.28 18.81
N ASP A 9 24.85 1.02 18.67
CA ASP A 9 23.78 0.68 17.73
C ASP A 9 22.49 1.44 18.09
N ASP A 10 22.17 1.61 19.37
CA ASP A 10 20.99 2.37 19.81
C ASP A 10 21.08 3.85 19.39
N ASP A 11 22.23 4.51 19.58
CA ASP A 11 22.43 5.88 19.10
C ASP A 11 22.31 5.99 17.56
N TYR A 12 22.74 4.95 16.84
CA TYR A 12 22.59 4.87 15.39
C TYR A 12 21.11 4.77 14.99
N PHE A 13 20.36 3.87 15.60
CA PHE A 13 18.95 3.66 15.28
C PHE A 13 18.11 4.90 15.54
N ASP A 14 18.31 5.56 16.67
CA ASP A 14 17.59 6.79 17.03
C ASP A 14 17.82 7.95 16.05
N ARG A 15 18.95 7.92 15.34
CA ARG A 15 19.32 8.99 14.40
C ARG A 15 18.86 8.74 12.97
N VAL A 16 18.79 7.48 12.54
CA VAL A 16 18.56 7.15 11.12
C VAL A 16 17.16 6.67 10.82
N HIS A 17 16.33 6.32 11.84
CA HIS A 17 15.03 5.71 11.58
C HIS A 17 14.09 6.61 10.75
N GLU A 18 14.14 7.94 10.93
CA GLU A 18 13.34 8.86 10.13
C GLU A 18 13.76 8.82 8.66
N ALA A 19 15.07 8.92 8.37
CA ALA A 19 15.57 8.86 7.00
C ALA A 19 15.32 7.50 6.34
N VAL A 20 15.44 6.40 7.11
CA VAL A 20 15.06 5.06 6.65
C VAL A 20 13.59 5.01 6.27
N PHE A 21 12.72 5.56 7.11
CA PHE A 21 11.28 5.59 6.81
C PHE A 21 10.98 6.43 5.57
N GLU A 22 11.54 7.64 5.48
CA GLU A 22 11.38 8.52 4.31
C GLU A 22 11.80 7.81 3.01
N SER A 23 12.88 7.03 3.03
CA SER A 23 13.38 6.32 1.85
C SER A 23 12.46 5.23 1.32
N ILE A 24 11.55 4.70 2.16
CA ILE A 24 10.61 3.64 1.79
C ILE A 24 9.16 4.13 1.66
N SER A 25 8.85 5.34 2.12
CA SER A 25 7.47 5.86 2.16
C SER A 25 6.82 5.91 0.78
N ASP A 26 7.56 6.35 -0.24
CA ASP A 26 7.06 6.37 -1.63
C ASP A 26 6.75 4.96 -2.13
N ALA A 27 7.62 3.98 -1.83
CA ALA A 27 7.38 2.60 -2.22
C ALA A 27 6.14 2.01 -1.54
N LEU A 28 5.93 2.33 -0.25
CA LEU A 28 4.72 1.92 0.48
C LEU A 28 3.47 2.55 -0.12
N SER A 29 3.50 3.83 -0.46
CA SER A 29 2.35 4.53 -1.03
C SER A 29 1.95 3.94 -2.39
N PHE A 30 2.89 3.69 -3.29
CA PHE A 30 2.59 3.21 -4.65
C PHE A 30 2.42 1.70 -4.77
N SER A 31 3.08 0.91 -3.91
CA SER A 31 3.03 -0.56 -3.94
C SER A 31 2.33 -1.14 -2.71
N GLY A 32 1.56 -0.34 -2.00
CA GLY A 32 0.95 -0.69 -0.71
C GLY A 32 0.05 -1.93 -0.78
N GLU A 33 -0.61 -2.19 -1.91
CA GLU A 33 -1.45 -3.37 -2.10
C GLU A 33 -0.71 -4.70 -1.82
N GLU A 34 0.58 -4.78 -2.12
CA GLU A 34 1.39 -5.98 -1.89
C GLU A 34 1.52 -6.32 -0.39
N TYR A 35 1.38 -5.31 0.45
CA TYR A 35 1.50 -5.42 1.91
C TYR A 35 0.16 -5.53 2.63
N LEU A 36 -0.97 -5.42 1.94
CA LEU A 36 -2.29 -5.58 2.55
C LEU A 36 -2.62 -7.05 2.83
N GLU A 37 -3.27 -7.30 3.95
CA GLU A 37 -3.96 -8.57 4.16
C GLU A 37 -5.21 -8.62 3.28
N PRO A 38 -5.57 -9.80 2.74
CA PRO A 38 -6.80 -9.94 1.97
C PRO A 38 -8.02 -9.47 2.76
N SER A 39 -8.80 -8.56 2.20
CA SER A 39 -10.06 -8.07 2.77
C SER A 39 -11.21 -8.31 1.79
N SER A 40 -12.38 -8.65 2.33
CA SER A 40 -13.61 -8.80 1.53
C SER A 40 -14.20 -7.46 1.06
N HIS A 41 -13.71 -6.35 1.61
CA HIS A 41 -14.19 -5.02 1.29
C HIS A 41 -13.41 -4.37 0.14
N ILE A 42 -12.19 -4.84 -0.13
CA ILE A 42 -11.40 -4.40 -1.27
C ILE A 42 -11.94 -5.12 -2.51
N GLY A 43 -12.48 -4.36 -3.45
CA GLY A 43 -13.04 -4.89 -4.69
C GLY A 43 -11.97 -5.43 -5.64
N THR A 44 -12.41 -5.95 -6.80
CA THR A 44 -11.51 -6.50 -7.83
C THR A 44 -10.68 -5.42 -8.54
N ASP A 45 -11.07 -4.17 -8.42
CA ASP A 45 -10.42 -3.03 -9.07
C ASP A 45 -9.38 -2.34 -8.17
N GLY A 46 -9.15 -2.93 -6.97
CA GLY A 46 -8.07 -2.55 -6.07
C GLY A 46 -8.37 -1.33 -5.20
N ILE A 47 -7.30 -0.77 -4.67
CA ILE A 47 -7.30 0.47 -3.92
C ILE A 47 -6.53 1.54 -4.68
N ASP A 48 -6.76 2.80 -4.32
CA ASP A 48 -5.90 3.92 -4.70
C ASP A 48 -4.60 3.90 -3.89
N GLU A 49 -3.76 4.89 -4.13
CA GLU A 49 -2.54 5.12 -3.37
C GLU A 49 -2.80 5.03 -1.86
N LEU A 50 -1.92 4.34 -1.15
CA LEU A 50 -1.97 4.21 0.30
C LEU A 50 -1.44 5.50 0.94
N GLU A 51 -2.30 6.27 1.60
CA GLU A 51 -1.90 7.45 2.34
C GLU A 51 -1.44 7.04 3.74
N ILE A 52 -0.14 7.17 4.03
CA ILE A 52 0.41 6.90 5.35
C ILE A 52 0.05 8.07 6.27
N THR A 53 -0.75 7.79 7.30
CA THR A 53 -1.25 8.80 8.25
C THR A 53 -0.37 8.91 9.49
N GLU A 54 0.21 7.79 9.93
CA GLU A 54 1.10 7.75 11.09
C GLU A 54 2.11 6.60 10.97
N TYR A 55 3.32 6.80 11.49
CA TYR A 55 4.27 5.73 11.69
C TYR A 55 4.98 5.85 13.05
N GLU A 56 5.40 4.72 13.59
CA GLU A 56 6.16 4.61 14.83
C GLU A 56 7.36 3.67 14.62
N PHE A 57 8.55 4.14 14.94
CA PHE A 57 9.72 3.27 15.02
C PHE A 57 9.63 2.40 16.27
N ILE A 58 9.61 1.07 16.10
CA ILE A 58 9.47 0.13 17.21
C ILE A 58 10.82 -0.37 17.68
N SER A 59 11.64 -0.84 16.76
CA SER A 59 12.93 -1.46 17.08
C SER A 59 13.80 -1.60 15.85
N ALA A 60 15.09 -1.76 16.07
CA ALA A 60 16.01 -2.28 15.09
C ALA A 60 16.94 -3.32 15.74
N GLU A 61 17.41 -4.25 14.94
CA GLU A 61 18.39 -5.25 15.36
C GLU A 61 19.42 -5.53 14.26
N GLN A 62 20.66 -5.76 14.66
CA GLN A 62 21.69 -6.20 13.74
C GLN A 62 21.47 -7.68 13.42
N VAL A 63 21.30 -8.01 12.14
CA VAL A 63 21.06 -9.38 11.67
C VAL A 63 22.26 -10.02 11.04
N ASP A 64 23.15 -9.24 10.42
CA ASP A 64 24.39 -9.72 9.82
C ASP A 64 25.49 -8.66 9.86
N ARG A 65 26.73 -9.10 9.75
CA ARG A 65 27.90 -8.24 9.66
C ARG A 65 29.03 -8.99 8.96
N ASP A 66 29.59 -8.38 7.94
CA ASP A 66 30.85 -8.78 7.34
C ASP A 66 31.97 -7.73 7.56
N ASN A 67 33.02 -7.77 6.75
CA ASN A 67 34.15 -6.84 6.91
C ASN A 67 33.81 -5.44 6.39
N ASP A 68 32.91 -5.34 5.43
CA ASP A 68 32.63 -4.14 4.66
C ASP A 68 31.26 -3.54 5.00
N THR A 69 30.28 -4.37 5.38
CA THR A 69 28.91 -3.93 5.65
C THR A 69 28.32 -4.45 6.97
N ILE A 70 27.32 -3.75 7.46
CA ILE A 70 26.49 -4.16 8.59
C ILE A 70 25.04 -4.08 8.15
N ASN A 71 24.30 -5.18 8.37
CA ASN A 71 22.90 -5.29 8.03
C ASN A 71 22.04 -5.25 9.29
N TYR A 72 21.02 -4.41 9.26
CA TYR A 72 20.01 -4.28 10.30
C TYR A 72 18.63 -4.59 9.76
N VAL A 73 17.72 -4.96 10.65
CA VAL A 73 16.29 -4.99 10.39
C VAL A 73 15.59 -3.98 11.29
N PHE A 74 15.00 -2.98 10.68
CA PHE A 74 14.17 -1.97 11.33
C PHE A 74 12.71 -2.40 11.28
N THR A 75 11.99 -2.23 12.36
CA THR A 75 10.56 -2.51 12.45
C THR A 75 9.81 -1.22 12.72
N PHE A 76 8.86 -0.91 11.83
CA PHE A 76 7.93 0.21 11.96
C PHE A 76 6.51 -0.31 12.13
N ARG A 77 5.72 0.38 12.94
CA ARG A 77 4.27 0.32 12.94
C ARG A 77 3.77 1.41 12.01
N ILE A 78 2.78 1.10 11.19
CA ILE A 78 2.24 2.02 10.20
C ILE A 78 0.73 2.04 10.33
N GLU A 79 0.16 3.24 10.26
CA GLU A 79 -1.25 3.49 10.05
C GLU A 79 -1.41 4.17 8.69
N ALA A 80 -2.39 3.72 7.91
CA ALA A 80 -2.61 4.22 6.56
C ALA A 80 -4.08 4.20 6.20
N ASP A 81 -4.45 5.10 5.29
CA ASP A 81 -5.77 5.20 4.71
C ASP A 81 -5.70 4.93 3.21
N ALA A 82 -6.77 4.38 2.66
CA ALA A 82 -6.94 4.24 1.22
C ALA A 82 -8.40 4.27 0.82
N THR A 83 -8.66 4.51 -0.48
CA THR A 83 -9.98 4.42 -1.08
C THR A 83 -10.02 3.24 -2.03
N SER A 84 -11.02 2.36 -1.90
CA SER A 84 -11.27 1.32 -2.89
C SER A 84 -12.17 1.81 -4.01
N PHE A 85 -12.06 1.15 -5.17
CA PHE A 85 -12.86 1.45 -6.34
C PHE A 85 -13.68 0.25 -6.76
N ASP A 86 -14.88 0.55 -7.30
CA ASP A 86 -15.72 -0.42 -7.98
C ASP A 86 -15.85 -0.04 -9.46
N TYR A 87 -15.95 -1.06 -10.30
CA TYR A 87 -16.26 -0.91 -11.70
C TYR A 87 -17.72 -0.45 -11.88
N TRP A 88 -17.91 0.74 -12.45
CA TRP A 88 -19.23 1.32 -12.70
C TRP A 88 -19.73 1.09 -14.13
N GLY A 89 -18.86 0.70 -15.04
CA GLY A 89 -19.20 0.44 -16.42
C GLY A 89 -18.20 0.99 -17.40
N ARG A 90 -18.63 1.15 -18.65
CA ARG A 90 -17.83 1.71 -19.72
C ARG A 90 -18.62 2.83 -20.42
N ASP A 91 -17.97 3.93 -20.66
CA ASP A 91 -18.54 5.02 -21.44
C ASP A 91 -18.78 4.56 -22.91
N ASP A 92 -20.01 4.71 -23.40
CA ASP A 92 -20.40 4.18 -24.70
C ASP A 92 -19.75 4.92 -25.89
N GLU A 93 -19.42 6.19 -25.71
CA GLU A 93 -18.85 7.02 -26.75
C GLU A 93 -17.30 6.88 -26.79
N THR A 94 -16.65 7.01 -25.64
CA THR A 94 -15.20 7.01 -25.54
C THR A 94 -14.59 5.63 -25.33
N LYS A 95 -15.41 4.64 -24.93
CA LYS A 95 -15.00 3.29 -24.53
C LYS A 95 -14.06 3.26 -23.31
N GLN A 96 -14.01 4.35 -22.56
CA GLN A 96 -13.24 4.43 -21.31
C GLN A 96 -13.94 3.66 -20.18
N ILE A 97 -13.14 3.05 -19.34
CA ILE A 97 -13.60 2.39 -18.12
C ILE A 97 -14.00 3.47 -17.11
N LEU A 98 -15.17 3.31 -16.51
CA LEU A 98 -15.68 4.16 -15.44
C LEU A 98 -15.48 3.43 -14.11
N LEU A 99 -14.65 4.00 -13.25
CA LEU A 99 -14.46 3.56 -11.87
C LEU A 99 -15.05 4.61 -10.93
N GLY A 100 -15.67 4.15 -9.87
CA GLY A 100 -16.18 5.02 -8.82
C GLY A 100 -15.72 4.55 -7.44
N PRO A 101 -15.57 5.47 -6.47
CA PRO A 101 -15.14 5.12 -5.14
C PRO A 101 -16.16 4.22 -4.45
N ALA A 102 -15.71 3.09 -3.92
CA ALA A 102 -16.57 2.12 -3.23
C ALA A 102 -16.56 2.31 -1.71
N GLY A 103 -15.38 2.58 -1.13
CA GLY A 103 -15.25 2.74 0.31
C GLY A 103 -13.94 3.37 0.73
N ALA A 104 -13.95 3.91 1.94
CA ALA A 104 -12.75 4.36 2.64
C ALA A 104 -12.30 3.27 3.62
N HIS A 105 -11.00 3.04 3.68
CA HIS A 105 -10.37 2.00 4.49
C HIS A 105 -9.31 2.60 5.38
N ASN A 106 -9.22 2.10 6.61
CA ASN A 106 -8.08 2.35 7.48
C ASN A 106 -7.33 1.04 7.69
N PHE A 107 -6.03 1.12 7.65
CA PHE A 107 -5.13 -0.03 7.82
C PHE A 107 -4.14 0.22 8.95
N GLU A 108 -3.74 -0.86 9.62
CA GLU A 108 -2.69 -0.84 10.62
C GLU A 108 -1.85 -2.11 10.50
N GLY A 109 -0.53 -1.99 10.68
CA GLY A 109 0.33 -3.15 10.68
C GLY A 109 1.79 -2.84 10.95
N LYS A 110 2.63 -3.84 10.72
CA LYS A 110 4.08 -3.72 10.89
C LYS A 110 4.78 -3.99 9.57
N ILE A 111 5.79 -3.17 9.30
CA ILE A 111 6.68 -3.30 8.15
C ILE A 111 8.08 -3.52 8.67
N GLN A 112 8.80 -4.46 8.06
CA GLN A 112 10.22 -4.71 8.31
C GLN A 112 11.06 -4.24 7.13
N VAL A 113 12.12 -3.51 7.45
CA VAL A 113 13.01 -2.89 6.47
C VAL A 113 14.43 -3.36 6.72
N GLU A 114 15.04 -4.01 5.73
CA GLU A 114 16.48 -4.27 5.76
C GLU A 114 17.23 -2.98 5.45
N VAL A 115 18.17 -2.64 6.32
CA VAL A 115 19.01 -1.45 6.22
C VAL A 115 20.46 -1.88 6.17
N ILE A 116 21.16 -1.48 5.13
CA ILE A 116 22.58 -1.80 4.91
C ILE A 116 23.41 -0.52 5.07
N ARG A 117 24.45 -0.58 5.89
CA ARG A 117 25.46 0.48 5.98
C ARG A 117 26.88 -0.06 5.84
N GLU A 118 27.82 0.79 5.46
CA GLU A 118 29.26 0.47 5.51
C GLU A 118 29.72 0.26 6.97
N ALA A 119 30.57 -0.75 7.18
CA ALA A 119 31.07 -1.09 8.52
C ALA A 119 31.95 0.02 9.13
N ASP A 120 32.66 0.77 8.29
CA ASP A 120 33.57 1.86 8.69
C ASP A 120 32.95 3.26 8.51
N MET A 121 31.61 3.32 8.27
CA MET A 121 30.91 4.59 8.10
C MET A 121 30.97 5.43 9.37
N TYR A 122 31.61 6.58 9.26
CA TYR A 122 31.54 7.61 10.29
C TYR A 122 30.30 8.43 10.04
N LEU A 123 29.39 8.47 11.01
CA LEU A 123 28.21 9.32 10.93
C LEU A 123 28.62 10.80 11.01
N ASP A 124 29.08 11.34 9.90
CA ASP A 124 29.26 12.78 9.74
C ASP A 124 27.96 13.33 9.13
N PHE A 125 27.12 13.94 9.98
CA PHE A 125 25.72 14.25 9.72
C PHE A 125 25.48 15.45 8.78
N GLU A 126 26.45 15.95 8.08
CA GLU A 126 26.28 17.02 7.12
C GLU A 126 26.00 16.46 5.70
N GLY A 127 24.88 15.74 5.53
CA GLY A 127 24.33 15.39 4.21
C GLY A 127 24.36 13.93 3.80
N ASP A 128 24.57 13.00 4.74
CA ASP A 128 24.50 11.57 4.52
C ASP A 128 23.36 10.95 5.34
N ASP A 129 22.50 10.15 4.72
CA ASP A 129 21.34 9.49 5.38
C ASP A 129 21.78 8.42 6.39
N GLY A 130 23.07 8.12 6.47
CA GLY A 130 23.65 7.16 7.43
C GLY A 130 23.48 5.70 7.03
N PHE A 131 23.00 5.40 5.81
CA PHE A 131 22.91 4.05 5.25
C PHE A 131 23.04 4.08 3.72
N GLU A 132 23.47 2.96 3.14
CA GLU A 132 23.61 2.82 1.69
C GLU A 132 22.28 2.43 1.01
N LYS A 133 21.48 1.61 1.71
CA LYS A 133 20.27 1.04 1.17
C LYS A 133 19.25 0.70 2.25
N ALA A 134 17.99 1.01 1.98
CA ALA A 134 16.84 0.52 2.72
C ALA A 134 15.90 -0.22 1.78
N THR A 135 15.39 -1.38 2.21
CA THR A 135 14.49 -2.21 1.39
C THR A 135 13.45 -2.89 2.27
N ILE A 136 12.18 -2.77 1.91
CA ILE A 136 11.12 -3.50 2.60
C ILE A 136 11.30 -5.00 2.33
N ILE A 137 11.39 -5.80 3.39
CA ILE A 137 11.61 -7.24 3.30
C ILE A 137 10.39 -8.05 3.76
N ASP A 138 9.58 -7.49 4.62
CA ASP A 138 8.34 -8.11 5.10
C ASP A 138 7.37 -7.04 5.61
N GLY A 139 6.07 -7.37 5.59
CA GLY A 139 5.05 -6.48 6.17
C GLY A 139 3.65 -6.94 5.85
N LYS A 140 2.75 -6.68 6.80
CA LYS A 140 1.32 -6.91 6.64
C LYS A 140 0.56 -5.78 7.32
N LEU A 141 -0.28 -5.12 6.52
CA LEU A 141 -1.24 -4.12 6.97
C LEU A 141 -2.63 -4.76 6.94
N LYS A 142 -3.29 -4.73 8.07
CA LYS A 142 -4.63 -5.28 8.26
C LYS A 142 -5.64 -4.15 8.26
N GLU A 143 -6.75 -4.36 7.56
CA GLU A 143 -7.89 -3.46 7.63
C GLU A 143 -8.45 -3.41 9.05
N THR A 144 -8.50 -2.21 9.61
CA THR A 144 -9.04 -1.94 10.95
C THR A 144 -10.43 -1.34 10.90
N ASN A 145 -10.74 -0.64 9.80
CA ASN A 145 -12.04 -0.02 9.59
C ASN A 145 -12.36 0.05 8.08
N PHE A 146 -13.64 -0.07 7.76
CA PHE A 146 -14.18 0.13 6.43
C PHE A 146 -15.45 0.98 6.51
N GLN A 147 -15.54 1.99 5.68
CA GLN A 147 -16.72 2.84 5.55
C GLN A 147 -17.14 2.88 4.08
N PRO A 148 -18.30 2.33 3.72
CA PRO A 148 -18.87 2.51 2.39
C PRO A 148 -19.05 4.00 2.09
N LEU A 149 -18.61 4.45 0.92
CA LEU A 149 -18.81 5.84 0.48
C LEU A 149 -20.20 6.05 -0.14
N PHE A 150 -20.86 4.96 -0.54
CA PHE A 150 -22.24 4.97 -0.97
C PHE A 150 -23.00 3.91 -0.17
N GLU A 151 -23.91 4.36 0.68
CA GLU A 151 -25.00 3.49 1.12
C GLU A 151 -25.90 3.34 -0.12
N THR A 152 -25.95 2.14 -0.69
CA THR A 152 -27.02 1.79 -1.58
C THR A 152 -28.28 1.72 -0.72
N ASP A 153 -29.02 2.84 -0.62
CA ASP A 153 -30.42 2.75 -0.25
C ASP A 153 -31.04 1.77 -1.25
N ASP A 154 -31.54 0.65 -0.74
CA ASP A 154 -32.08 -0.48 -1.53
C ASP A 154 -33.21 -0.08 -2.51
N ASP A 155 -33.56 1.19 -2.57
CA ASP A 155 -34.68 1.72 -3.32
C ASP A 155 -34.36 2.76 -4.42
N GLU A 156 -33.08 3.22 -4.56
CA GLU A 156 -32.75 4.15 -5.64
C GLU A 156 -31.92 3.43 -6.73
N TYR A 157 -32.65 2.82 -7.67
CA TYR A 157 -32.12 2.31 -8.93
C TYR A 157 -31.47 3.46 -9.70
N VAL A 158 -30.14 3.61 -9.57
CA VAL A 158 -29.40 4.55 -10.40
C VAL A 158 -29.34 3.96 -11.80
N GLU A 159 -30.16 4.54 -12.69
CA GLU A 159 -30.20 4.18 -14.10
C GLU A 159 -28.83 4.41 -14.71
N GLY A 160 -28.05 3.32 -14.92
CA GLY A 160 -26.70 3.34 -15.47
C GLY A 160 -25.63 2.61 -14.68
N ALA A 161 -25.86 2.22 -13.42
CA ALA A 161 -24.91 1.41 -12.65
C ALA A 161 -25.12 -0.08 -12.91
N TYR A 162 -24.60 -0.59 -14.01
CA TYR A 162 -24.73 -2.00 -14.40
C TYR A 162 -23.69 -2.87 -13.69
N ASN A 163 -23.99 -3.27 -12.46
CA ASN A 163 -23.17 -4.23 -11.74
C ASN A 163 -23.63 -5.68 -11.91
N ILE A 164 -24.79 -5.91 -12.51
CA ILE A 164 -25.38 -7.25 -12.64
C ILE A 164 -25.91 -7.43 -14.06
N CYS A 165 -25.48 -8.49 -14.73
CA CYS A 165 -26.00 -8.87 -16.05
C CYS A 165 -27.49 -9.21 -15.94
N PRO A 166 -28.38 -8.54 -16.70
CA PRO A 166 -29.83 -8.75 -16.60
C PRO A 166 -30.26 -10.14 -17.06
N ASP A 167 -29.49 -10.80 -17.91
CA ASP A 167 -29.81 -12.12 -18.43
C ASP A 167 -29.45 -13.26 -17.48
N CYS A 168 -28.24 -13.25 -16.96
CA CYS A 168 -27.73 -14.37 -16.16
C CYS A 168 -27.48 -14.03 -14.69
N GLY A 169 -27.65 -12.76 -14.29
CA GLY A 169 -27.46 -12.33 -12.90
C GLY A 169 -26.01 -12.33 -12.41
N CYS A 170 -25.02 -12.52 -13.29
CA CYS A 170 -23.63 -12.43 -12.87
C CYS A 170 -23.22 -10.98 -12.63
N LYS A 171 -22.31 -10.75 -11.68
CA LYS A 171 -21.70 -9.43 -11.49
C LYS A 171 -20.85 -9.10 -12.73
N ILE A 172 -21.06 -7.91 -13.29
CA ILE A 172 -20.23 -7.38 -14.37
C ILE A 172 -19.08 -6.61 -13.75
N ASN A 173 -17.89 -6.92 -14.22
CA ASN A 173 -16.63 -6.24 -13.86
C ASN A 173 -15.81 -5.99 -15.13
N PHE A 174 -14.65 -5.37 -14.97
CA PHE A 174 -13.75 -5.05 -16.07
C PHE A 174 -13.42 -6.25 -16.98
N GLU A 175 -13.24 -7.45 -16.42
CA GLU A 175 -12.83 -8.65 -17.17
C GLU A 175 -13.96 -9.26 -17.98
N ASN A 176 -15.20 -9.15 -17.50
CA ASN A 176 -16.35 -9.81 -18.10
C ASN A 176 -17.41 -8.86 -18.69
N ASP A 177 -17.12 -7.55 -18.81
CA ASP A 177 -18.01 -6.60 -19.47
C ASP A 177 -18.05 -6.84 -20.99
N GLY A 178 -19.20 -7.27 -21.48
CA GLY A 178 -19.47 -7.48 -22.90
C GLY A 178 -19.96 -6.22 -23.63
N GLY A 179 -20.14 -5.11 -22.91
CA GLY A 179 -20.77 -3.88 -23.41
C GLY A 179 -22.31 -3.91 -23.33
N ASN A 180 -22.92 -2.75 -23.47
CA ASN A 180 -24.37 -2.53 -23.40
C ASN A 180 -25.04 -3.06 -22.12
N GLY A 181 -24.29 -3.18 -21.02
CA GLY A 181 -24.82 -3.65 -19.73
C GLY A 181 -24.95 -5.17 -19.61
N PHE A 182 -24.37 -5.96 -20.51
CA PHE A 182 -24.35 -7.41 -20.46
C PHE A 182 -22.93 -7.96 -20.24
N CYS A 183 -22.84 -9.10 -19.58
CA CYS A 183 -21.55 -9.78 -19.50
C CYS A 183 -21.14 -10.36 -20.86
N VAL A 184 -19.84 -10.64 -21.04
CA VAL A 184 -19.26 -11.17 -22.30
C VAL A 184 -19.97 -12.43 -22.83
N ASN A 185 -20.60 -13.23 -21.97
CA ASN A 185 -21.32 -14.44 -22.37
C ASN A 185 -22.74 -14.16 -22.89
N CYS A 186 -23.35 -13.07 -22.44
CA CYS A 186 -24.73 -12.71 -22.81
C CYS A 186 -24.78 -11.62 -23.90
N ALA A 187 -23.82 -10.72 -23.94
CA ALA A 187 -23.75 -9.64 -24.92
C ALA A 187 -23.90 -10.06 -26.40
N PRO A 188 -23.39 -11.24 -26.87
CA PRO A 188 -23.60 -11.69 -28.26
C PRO A 188 -25.05 -11.95 -28.65
N ASN A 189 -25.97 -12.03 -27.69
CA ASN A 189 -27.40 -12.29 -27.93
C ASN A 189 -28.22 -11.02 -28.03
N HIS A 190 -27.60 -9.84 -27.82
CA HIS A 190 -28.19 -8.51 -27.82
C HIS A 190 -27.44 -7.56 -28.74
#